data_65ed7bd76f7c3b662759b8261a191f18
#
_entry.id   65ed7bd76f7c3b662759b8261a191f18
#
_cell.length_a   1.000
_cell.length_b   1.000
_cell.length_c   1.000
_cell.angle_alpha   90.00
_cell.angle_beta   90.00
_cell.angle_gamma   90.00
#
_symmetry.space_group_name_H-M   'P 1'
#
loop_
_entity.id
_entity.type
_entity.pdbx_description
1 polymer ?
#
loop_
_entity_poly.entity_id
_entity_poly.type
_entity_poly.pdbx_seq_one_letter_code
_entity_poly.pdbx_strand_id
1 'polypeptide(L)'
;MQIDQLDIQGRRIRYAVRRGSPARTPLLFLNGLGANIELAQPFIDALAEPTVVIFDVPGVGGSPTPAMPYRPSTIARLAARLLDHLGFDEVDVLGVSWGGVIAQQFALQHARRCRRLVLAATAPGLVMVPGRPSVLLKMLTPRRYVDPSHAHRVAGDIYGGMFRRESALVEKTLRHVRFSSRLGYYMQLAALVGWTSVPWLASVRQPTLIMTGIDDPMVPVINARFMRWLIPHARLEILDCGHLFLITLAEQSAHIVEAFLTEPQQQRQAAFSRPLSRRMQ
;
A
#
# COMPACT_ATOMS: atom_id res chain seq x y z
N MET A 1 7.29 4.31 16.98
CA MET A 1 5.81 4.37 16.85
C MET A 1 5.16 3.97 18.17
N GLN A 2 4.08 4.66 18.56
CA GLN A 2 3.23 4.23 19.67
C GLN A 2 2.21 3.23 19.14
N ILE A 3 2.17 2.03 19.73
CA ILE A 3 1.26 0.94 19.32
C ILE A 3 0.16 0.83 20.36
N ASP A 4 -1.09 0.70 19.89
CA ASP A 4 -2.27 0.59 20.74
C ASP A 4 -3.32 -0.34 20.10
N GLN A 5 -4.43 -0.58 20.80
CA GLN A 5 -5.56 -1.36 20.31
C GLN A 5 -6.86 -0.59 20.52
N LEU A 6 -7.76 -0.70 19.56
CA LEU A 6 -9.06 -0.06 19.57
C LEU A 6 -10.14 -1.06 19.19
N ASP A 7 -11.24 -1.06 19.89
CA ASP A 7 -12.46 -1.74 19.44
C ASP A 7 -13.25 -0.81 18.50
N ILE A 8 -13.40 -1.25 17.26
CA ILE A 8 -14.20 -0.55 16.26
C ILE A 8 -15.38 -1.46 15.89
N GLN A 9 -16.53 -1.20 16.46
CA GLN A 9 -17.77 -1.96 16.22
C GLN A 9 -17.62 -3.47 16.47
N GLY A 10 -17.08 -3.84 17.64
CA GLY A 10 -16.84 -5.21 18.03
C GLY A 10 -15.66 -5.89 17.35
N ARG A 11 -14.81 -5.10 16.67
CA ARG A 11 -13.57 -5.57 16.04
C ARG A 11 -12.37 -4.92 16.72
N ARG A 12 -11.61 -5.70 17.44
CA ARG A 12 -10.36 -5.25 18.03
C ARG A 12 -9.31 -5.08 16.92
N ILE A 13 -8.77 -3.87 16.79
CA ILE A 13 -7.79 -3.50 15.78
C ILE A 13 -6.54 -3.00 16.47
N ARG A 14 -5.39 -3.60 16.13
CA ARG A 14 -4.09 -3.10 16.52
C ARG A 14 -3.66 -2.02 15.53
N TYR A 15 -3.28 -0.86 16.03
CA TYR A 15 -2.81 0.25 15.21
C TYR A 15 -1.56 0.89 15.81
N ALA A 16 -0.89 1.69 15.03
CA ALA A 16 0.24 2.49 15.50
C ALA A 16 0.16 3.90 14.95
N VAL A 17 0.63 4.84 15.76
CA VAL A 17 0.80 6.24 15.38
C VAL A 17 2.25 6.64 15.60
N ARG A 18 2.90 7.08 14.53
CA ARG A 18 4.15 7.84 14.63
C ARG A 18 3.81 9.32 14.54
N ARG A 19 3.98 10.04 15.61
CA ARG A 19 3.75 11.48 15.64
C ARG A 19 4.80 12.19 14.78
N GLY A 20 4.37 13.16 14.01
CA GLY A 20 5.17 14.05 13.19
C GLY A 20 4.77 15.50 13.41
N SER A 21 5.09 16.37 12.47
CA SER A 21 4.75 17.78 12.53
C SER A 21 3.23 18.00 12.48
N PRO A 22 2.63 18.74 13.42
CA PRO A 22 1.20 19.06 13.40
C PRO A 22 0.81 19.99 12.22
N ALA A 23 1.80 20.64 11.59
CA ALA A 23 1.58 21.46 10.40
C ALA A 23 1.40 20.64 9.12
N ARG A 24 1.59 19.31 9.19
CA ARG A 24 1.48 18.40 8.04
C ARG A 24 0.23 17.55 8.12
N THR A 25 -0.43 17.38 6.98
CA THR A 25 -1.54 16.42 6.85
C THR A 25 -1.03 15.01 7.22
N PRO A 26 -1.73 14.29 8.11
CA PRO A 26 -1.34 12.93 8.48
C PRO A 26 -1.38 11.97 7.29
N LEU A 27 -0.51 10.96 7.31
CA LEU A 27 -0.43 9.89 6.32
C LEU A 27 -1.08 8.61 6.87
N LEU A 28 -2.15 8.16 6.24
CA LEU A 28 -2.71 6.82 6.44
C LEU A 28 -1.92 5.83 5.58
N PHE A 29 -1.19 4.91 6.22
CA PHE A 29 -0.43 3.86 5.54
C PHE A 29 -1.20 2.54 5.56
N LEU A 30 -1.46 1.96 4.38
CA LEU A 30 -2.19 0.72 4.19
C LEU A 30 -1.24 -0.35 3.65
N ASN A 31 -1.01 -1.39 4.46
CA ASN A 31 0.04 -2.37 4.22
C ASN A 31 -0.38 -3.47 3.22
N GLY A 32 0.61 -4.22 2.71
CA GLY A 32 0.42 -5.31 1.74
C GLY A 32 -0.19 -6.59 2.32
N LEU A 33 -0.37 -7.60 1.47
CA LEU A 33 -0.94 -8.91 1.82
C LEU A 33 -0.11 -9.62 2.91
N GLY A 34 -0.72 -9.89 4.06
CA GLY A 34 -0.09 -10.56 5.20
C GLY A 34 0.94 -9.72 5.96
N ALA A 35 1.13 -8.46 5.58
CA ALA A 35 2.12 -7.56 6.15
C ALA A 35 1.57 -6.86 7.41
N ASN A 36 2.32 -6.98 8.50
CA ASN A 36 2.05 -6.34 9.79
C ASN A 36 2.69 -4.95 9.89
N ILE A 37 2.36 -4.20 10.93
CA ILE A 37 2.83 -2.82 11.17
C ILE A 37 4.37 -2.74 11.10
N GLU A 38 5.07 -3.68 11.73
CA GLU A 38 6.54 -3.66 11.85
C GLU A 38 7.25 -3.80 10.49
N LEU A 39 6.59 -4.43 9.51
CA LEU A 39 7.19 -4.58 8.17
C LEU A 39 7.32 -3.23 7.43
N ALA A 40 6.47 -2.26 7.76
CA ALA A 40 6.53 -0.91 7.19
C ALA A 40 7.54 0.01 7.91
N GLN A 41 8.12 -0.45 9.03
CA GLN A 41 8.98 0.37 9.90
C GLN A 41 10.11 1.08 9.14
N PRO A 42 10.89 0.41 8.26
CA PRO A 42 11.99 1.06 7.55
C PRO A 42 11.55 2.29 6.75
N PHE A 43 10.42 2.20 6.06
CA PHE A 43 9.86 3.32 5.31
C PHE A 43 9.29 4.40 6.23
N ILE A 44 8.57 4.01 7.28
CA ILE A 44 7.98 4.98 8.23
C ILE A 44 9.06 5.77 8.95
N ASP A 45 10.18 5.13 9.32
CA ASP A 45 11.30 5.80 9.99
C ASP A 45 12.06 6.74 9.05
N ALA A 46 12.07 6.44 7.74
CA ALA A 46 12.68 7.30 6.73
C ALA A 46 11.84 8.55 6.41
N LEU A 47 10.54 8.57 6.73
CA LEU A 47 9.72 9.77 6.59
C LEU A 47 10.10 10.78 7.70
N ALA A 48 10.33 12.04 7.33
CA ALA A 48 10.73 13.07 8.29
C ALA A 48 9.54 13.72 9.00
N GLU A 49 8.55 14.17 8.24
CA GLU A 49 7.58 15.14 8.74
C GLU A 49 6.17 14.64 9.06
N PRO A 50 5.49 13.79 8.25
CA PRO A 50 4.07 13.52 8.49
C PRO A 50 3.84 12.68 9.74
N THR A 51 2.75 12.94 10.46
CA THR A 51 2.19 11.94 11.38
C THR A 51 1.75 10.74 10.54
N VAL A 52 2.16 9.52 10.92
CA VAL A 52 1.79 8.29 10.20
C VAL A 52 0.84 7.47 11.05
N VAL A 53 -0.29 7.09 10.46
CA VAL A 53 -1.25 6.14 11.03
C VAL A 53 -1.20 4.86 10.22
N ILE A 54 -0.98 3.75 10.86
CA ILE A 54 -0.97 2.41 10.26
C ILE A 54 -1.71 1.43 11.17
N PHE A 55 -2.35 0.42 10.62
CA PHE A 55 -3.02 -0.61 11.40
C PHE A 55 -2.86 -2.00 10.79
N ASP A 56 -2.88 -3.00 11.63
CA ASP A 56 -2.99 -4.39 11.21
C ASP A 56 -4.43 -4.67 10.80
N VAL A 57 -4.67 -5.07 9.56
CA VAL A 57 -6.02 -5.44 9.13
C VAL A 57 -6.50 -6.69 9.88
N PRO A 58 -7.82 -6.90 10.03
CA PRO A 58 -8.34 -8.08 10.73
C PRO A 58 -7.74 -9.39 10.21
N GLY A 59 -7.15 -10.17 11.12
CA GLY A 59 -6.46 -11.43 10.82
C GLY A 59 -4.98 -11.30 10.47
N VAL A 60 -4.39 -10.12 10.64
CA VAL A 60 -2.95 -9.87 10.41
C VAL A 60 -2.31 -9.28 11.65
N GLY A 61 -1.02 -9.56 11.87
CA GLY A 61 -0.24 -9.00 12.96
C GLY A 61 -0.91 -9.23 14.32
N GLY A 62 -1.23 -8.15 15.03
CA GLY A 62 -1.90 -8.20 16.33
C GLY A 62 -3.41 -7.97 16.29
N SER A 63 -4.02 -7.85 15.11
CA SER A 63 -5.48 -7.77 14.97
C SER A 63 -6.09 -9.17 14.85
N PRO A 64 -7.07 -9.55 15.70
CA PRO A 64 -7.69 -10.86 15.67
C PRO A 64 -8.32 -11.22 14.33
N THR A 65 -8.35 -12.50 14.01
CA THR A 65 -9.02 -13.02 12.82
C THR A 65 -10.54 -12.78 12.95
N PRO A 66 -11.19 -12.14 11.96
CA PRO A 66 -12.60 -11.88 12.03
C PRO A 66 -13.41 -13.17 11.79
N ALA A 67 -14.63 -13.24 12.35
CA ALA A 67 -15.53 -14.38 12.16
C ALA A 67 -16.04 -14.49 10.71
N MET A 68 -16.09 -13.38 9.97
CA MET A 68 -16.62 -13.33 8.60
C MET A 68 -15.61 -12.69 7.64
N PRO A 69 -15.58 -13.14 6.37
CA PRO A 69 -14.82 -12.48 5.32
C PRO A 69 -15.20 -11.01 5.16
N TYR A 70 -14.27 -10.22 4.69
CA TYR A 70 -14.47 -8.79 4.43
C TYR A 70 -14.15 -8.45 2.98
N ARG A 71 -14.58 -7.29 2.54
CA ARG A 71 -14.29 -6.69 1.24
C ARG A 71 -13.36 -5.49 1.39
N PRO A 72 -12.67 -5.04 0.35
CA PRO A 72 -11.89 -3.80 0.39
C PRO A 72 -12.68 -2.60 0.94
N SER A 73 -13.97 -2.50 0.58
CA SER A 73 -14.87 -1.48 1.10
C SER A 73 -15.09 -1.52 2.61
N THR A 74 -15.03 -2.71 3.21
CA THR A 74 -15.14 -2.88 4.68
C THR A 74 -13.89 -2.34 5.37
N ILE A 75 -12.69 -2.63 4.82
CA ILE A 75 -11.43 -2.16 5.39
C ILE A 75 -11.27 -0.65 5.20
N ALA A 76 -11.69 -0.09 4.07
CA ALA A 76 -11.71 1.35 3.87
C ALA A 76 -12.60 2.08 4.90
N ARG A 77 -13.79 1.54 5.22
CA ARG A 77 -14.64 2.08 6.30
C ARG A 77 -14.00 1.93 7.68
N LEU A 78 -13.33 0.79 7.94
CA LEU A 78 -12.61 0.58 9.19
C LEU A 78 -11.50 1.63 9.39
N ALA A 79 -10.73 1.89 8.33
CA ALA A 79 -9.70 2.94 8.32
C ALA A 79 -10.30 4.32 8.61
N ALA A 80 -11.43 4.66 7.98
CA ALA A 80 -12.11 5.94 8.23
C ALA A 80 -12.54 6.08 9.70
N ARG A 81 -13.06 5.02 10.32
CA ARG A 81 -13.45 5.04 11.74
C ARG A 81 -12.26 5.12 12.70
N LEU A 82 -11.14 4.48 12.35
CA LEU A 82 -9.89 4.66 13.10
C LEU A 82 -9.45 6.13 13.06
N LEU A 83 -9.53 6.77 11.91
CA LEU A 83 -9.21 8.19 11.76
C LEU A 83 -10.17 9.09 12.54
N ASP A 84 -11.47 8.76 12.60
CA ASP A 84 -12.46 9.47 13.44
C ASP A 84 -12.06 9.41 14.92
N HIS A 85 -11.69 8.21 15.42
CA HIS A 85 -11.23 8.03 16.79
C HIS A 85 -9.97 8.83 17.10
N LEU A 86 -9.06 8.96 16.12
CA LEU A 86 -7.81 9.71 16.27
C LEU A 86 -7.96 11.21 16.04
N GLY A 87 -9.16 11.69 15.65
CA GLY A 87 -9.45 13.10 15.40
C GLY A 87 -8.86 13.64 14.09
N PHE A 88 -8.68 12.79 13.08
CA PHE A 88 -8.16 13.20 11.77
C PHE A 88 -9.28 13.26 10.72
N ASP A 89 -9.68 14.44 10.31
CA ASP A 89 -10.73 14.65 9.29
C ASP A 89 -10.23 14.45 7.87
N GLU A 90 -9.00 14.90 7.57
CA GLU A 90 -8.35 14.78 6.27
C GLU A 90 -6.98 14.11 6.43
N VAL A 91 -6.64 13.21 5.49
CA VAL A 91 -5.36 12.50 5.45
C VAL A 91 -4.82 12.39 4.03
N ASP A 92 -3.52 12.22 3.90
CA ASP A 92 -2.92 11.61 2.72
C ASP A 92 -3.01 10.09 2.86
N VAL A 93 -3.17 9.38 1.76
CA VAL A 93 -3.33 7.92 1.78
C VAL A 93 -2.24 7.26 0.96
N LEU A 94 -1.46 6.37 1.56
CA LEU A 94 -0.51 5.52 0.87
C LEU A 94 -0.92 4.06 1.03
N GLY A 95 -1.04 3.36 -0.08
CA GLY A 95 -1.28 1.92 -0.07
C GLY A 95 -0.27 1.15 -0.89
N VAL A 96 0.29 0.09 -0.29
CA VAL A 96 1.27 -0.78 -0.97
C VAL A 96 0.65 -2.13 -1.30
N SER A 97 0.79 -2.58 -2.56
CA SER A 97 0.32 -3.89 -3.03
C SER A 97 -1.17 -4.09 -2.73
N TRP A 98 -1.53 -5.06 -1.89
CA TRP A 98 -2.90 -5.27 -1.40
C TRP A 98 -3.47 -4.01 -0.72
N GLY A 99 -2.66 -3.30 0.06
CA GLY A 99 -3.05 -2.02 0.67
C GLY A 99 -3.36 -0.94 -0.37
N GLY A 100 -2.76 -1.00 -1.55
CA GLY A 100 -3.09 -0.11 -2.68
C GLY A 100 -4.51 -0.32 -3.21
N VAL A 101 -5.05 -1.55 -3.12
CA VAL A 101 -6.47 -1.84 -3.39
C VAL A 101 -7.36 -1.11 -2.38
N ILE A 102 -6.98 -1.15 -1.11
CA ILE A 102 -7.72 -0.46 -0.04
C ILE A 102 -7.60 1.06 -0.19
N ALA A 103 -6.43 1.57 -0.56
CA ALA A 103 -6.20 3.00 -0.79
C ALA A 103 -7.07 3.54 -1.94
N GLN A 104 -7.16 2.81 -3.05
CA GLN A 104 -8.06 3.14 -4.15
C GLN A 104 -9.52 3.14 -3.67
N GLN A 105 -9.92 2.12 -2.92
CA GLN A 105 -11.29 2.02 -2.37
C GLN A 105 -11.58 3.14 -1.36
N PHE A 106 -10.60 3.53 -0.52
CA PHE A 106 -10.73 4.65 0.42
C PHE A 106 -10.91 5.98 -0.34
N ALA A 107 -10.09 6.24 -1.35
CA ALA A 107 -10.17 7.44 -2.18
C ALA A 107 -11.54 7.59 -2.88
N LEU A 108 -12.19 6.48 -3.24
CA LEU A 108 -13.55 6.47 -3.78
C LEU A 108 -14.61 6.75 -2.69
N GLN A 109 -14.59 5.97 -1.60
CA GLN A 109 -15.63 5.99 -0.57
C GLN A 109 -15.57 7.23 0.33
N HIS A 110 -14.36 7.73 0.57
CA HIS A 110 -14.05 8.82 1.48
C HIS A 110 -13.30 9.95 0.77
N ALA A 111 -13.76 10.31 -0.43
CA ALA A 111 -13.07 11.22 -1.34
C ALA A 111 -12.74 12.58 -0.71
N ARG A 112 -13.60 13.08 0.20
CA ARG A 112 -13.38 14.36 0.91
C ARG A 112 -12.31 14.27 1.99
N ARG A 113 -12.01 13.05 2.47
CA ARG A 113 -11.02 12.78 3.50
C ARG A 113 -9.64 12.44 2.93
N CYS A 114 -9.58 12.07 1.65
CA CYS A 114 -8.35 11.73 0.96
C CYS A 114 -7.81 12.97 0.23
N ARG A 115 -6.81 13.64 0.79
CA ARG A 115 -6.20 14.83 0.18
C ARG A 115 -5.33 14.46 -1.02
N ARG A 116 -4.45 13.47 -0.85
CA ARG A 116 -3.55 12.92 -1.89
C ARG A 116 -3.50 11.41 -1.79
N LEU A 117 -3.23 10.76 -2.90
CA LEU A 117 -3.19 9.30 -3.01
C LEU A 117 -1.82 8.83 -3.51
N VAL A 118 -1.20 7.90 -2.80
CA VAL A 118 0.03 7.22 -3.22
C VAL A 118 -0.26 5.73 -3.39
N LEU A 119 -0.02 5.21 -4.59
CA LEU A 119 -0.25 3.83 -4.98
C LEU A 119 1.08 3.15 -5.28
N ALA A 120 1.58 2.33 -4.36
CA ALA A 120 2.89 1.69 -4.45
C ALA A 120 2.75 0.20 -4.79
N ALA A 121 3.45 -0.30 -5.82
CA ALA A 121 3.49 -1.71 -6.23
C ALA A 121 2.11 -2.38 -6.28
N THR A 122 1.10 -1.70 -6.83
CA THR A 122 -0.30 -2.15 -6.83
C THR A 122 -0.92 -2.14 -8.22
N ALA A 123 -2.14 -2.65 -8.34
CA ALA A 123 -2.87 -2.81 -9.58
C ALA A 123 -4.36 -2.47 -9.40
N PRO A 124 -5.12 -2.31 -10.50
CA PRO A 124 -6.54 -1.99 -10.44
C PRO A 124 -7.46 -3.21 -10.11
N GLY A 125 -6.90 -4.29 -9.58
CA GLY A 125 -7.64 -5.48 -9.18
C GLY A 125 -7.79 -6.51 -10.29
N LEU A 126 -8.97 -7.12 -10.44
CA LEU A 126 -9.21 -8.23 -11.36
C LEU A 126 -8.80 -7.93 -12.81
N VAL A 127 -9.02 -6.69 -13.25
CA VAL A 127 -8.63 -6.24 -14.61
C VAL A 127 -7.19 -5.74 -14.55
N MET A 128 -6.23 -6.65 -14.53
CA MET A 128 -4.80 -6.35 -14.52
C MET A 128 -4.04 -7.34 -15.40
N VAL A 129 -2.86 -6.95 -15.85
CA VAL A 129 -1.90 -7.91 -16.38
C VAL A 129 -1.33 -8.69 -15.19
N PRO A 130 -1.54 -10.01 -15.11
CA PRO A 130 -1.11 -10.80 -13.97
C PRO A 130 0.42 -10.84 -13.89
N GLY A 131 0.93 -11.01 -12.68
CA GLY A 131 2.33 -11.36 -12.44
C GLY A 131 2.66 -12.75 -12.98
N ARG A 132 3.94 -13.13 -12.89
CA ARG A 132 4.39 -14.47 -13.35
C ARG A 132 3.59 -15.58 -12.66
N PRO A 133 3.05 -16.57 -13.39
CA PRO A 133 2.23 -17.64 -12.79
C PRO A 133 2.92 -18.37 -11.66
N SER A 134 4.23 -18.66 -11.79
CA SER A 134 5.04 -19.30 -10.75
C SER A 134 5.13 -18.47 -9.45
N VAL A 135 5.11 -17.15 -9.57
CA VAL A 135 5.09 -16.21 -8.43
C VAL A 135 3.72 -16.19 -7.78
N LEU A 136 2.65 -16.09 -8.58
CA LEU A 136 1.28 -16.09 -8.09
C LEU A 136 0.94 -17.38 -7.34
N LEU A 137 1.39 -18.54 -7.83
CA LEU A 137 1.24 -19.82 -7.12
C LEU A 137 1.94 -19.81 -5.75
N LYS A 138 3.15 -19.24 -5.64
CA LYS A 138 3.85 -19.08 -4.36
C LYS A 138 3.12 -18.13 -3.40
N MET A 139 2.32 -17.20 -3.94
CA MET A 139 1.53 -16.26 -3.16
C MET A 139 0.20 -16.84 -2.66
N LEU A 140 -0.27 -17.98 -3.20
CA LEU A 140 -1.50 -18.62 -2.73
C LEU A 140 -1.38 -19.16 -1.30
N THR A 141 -0.18 -19.30 -0.74
CA THR A 141 0.02 -19.76 0.62
C THR A 141 0.84 -18.77 1.43
N PRO A 142 0.63 -18.66 2.76
CA PRO A 142 1.43 -17.81 3.63
C PRO A 142 2.78 -18.44 4.00
N ARG A 143 3.22 -19.52 3.33
CA ARG A 143 4.41 -20.29 3.72
C ARG A 143 5.67 -19.42 3.88
N ARG A 144 5.82 -18.38 3.04
CA ARG A 144 6.94 -17.42 3.12
C ARG A 144 6.99 -16.61 4.43
N TYR A 145 5.89 -16.57 5.18
CA TYR A 145 5.83 -15.89 6.48
C TYR A 145 6.05 -16.83 7.67
N VAL A 146 5.91 -18.14 7.47
CA VAL A 146 5.99 -19.14 8.56
C VAL A 146 7.22 -20.05 8.46
N ASP A 147 7.84 -20.13 7.29
CA ASP A 147 9.01 -20.98 7.01
C ASP A 147 10.16 -20.10 6.49
N PRO A 148 11.11 -19.69 7.35
CA PRO A 148 12.25 -18.85 6.94
C PRO A 148 13.08 -19.46 5.81
N SER A 149 13.30 -20.79 5.84
CA SER A 149 14.06 -21.47 4.78
C SER A 149 13.34 -21.40 3.44
N HIS A 150 12.00 -21.52 3.45
CA HIS A 150 11.21 -21.33 2.25
C HIS A 150 11.24 -19.86 1.80
N ALA A 151 11.12 -18.92 2.72
CA ALA A 151 11.20 -17.49 2.40
C ALA A 151 12.51 -17.14 1.69
N HIS A 152 13.66 -17.62 2.19
CA HIS A 152 14.95 -17.42 1.55
C HIS A 152 15.00 -17.97 0.11
N ARG A 153 14.48 -19.19 -0.10
CA ARG A 153 14.46 -19.79 -1.44
C ARG A 153 13.62 -19.06 -2.47
N VAL A 154 12.52 -18.42 -2.03
CA VAL A 154 11.53 -17.84 -2.95
C VAL A 154 11.54 -16.32 -3.02
N ALA A 155 12.25 -15.63 -2.13
CA ALA A 155 12.22 -14.17 -2.01
C ALA A 155 12.63 -13.47 -3.31
N GLY A 156 13.74 -13.90 -3.92
CA GLY A 156 14.21 -13.34 -5.19
C GLY A 156 13.20 -13.52 -6.33
N ASP A 157 12.51 -14.65 -6.38
CA ASP A 157 11.47 -14.93 -7.38
C ASP A 157 10.22 -14.10 -7.15
N ILE A 158 9.80 -13.96 -5.87
CA ILE A 158 8.55 -13.27 -5.50
C ILE A 158 8.70 -11.76 -5.54
N TYR A 159 9.80 -11.24 -4.98
CA TYR A 159 9.96 -9.79 -4.78
C TYR A 159 10.81 -9.11 -5.84
N GLY A 160 11.66 -9.87 -6.56
CA GLY A 160 12.54 -9.32 -7.59
C GLY A 160 13.61 -8.37 -7.04
N GLY A 161 14.18 -7.55 -7.93
CA GLY A 161 15.10 -6.47 -7.56
C GLY A 161 16.25 -6.90 -6.67
N MET A 162 16.47 -6.17 -5.60
CA MET A 162 17.56 -6.42 -4.64
C MET A 162 17.47 -7.79 -3.96
N PHE A 163 16.27 -8.36 -3.77
CA PHE A 163 16.12 -9.68 -3.17
C PHE A 163 16.72 -10.82 -4.01
N ARG A 164 16.98 -10.59 -5.32
CA ARG A 164 17.74 -11.55 -6.15
C ARG A 164 19.23 -11.44 -5.97
N ARG A 165 19.72 -10.27 -5.57
CA ARG A 165 21.16 -9.96 -5.50
C ARG A 165 21.71 -10.12 -4.08
N GLU A 166 20.87 -9.89 -3.06
CA GLU A 166 21.30 -9.76 -1.66
C GLU A 166 20.44 -10.65 -0.75
N SER A 167 20.91 -11.87 -0.45
CA SER A 167 20.21 -12.80 0.45
C SER A 167 20.05 -12.28 1.89
N ALA A 168 20.98 -11.42 2.35
CA ALA A 168 20.91 -10.80 3.68
C ALA A 168 19.67 -9.92 3.88
N LEU A 169 19.12 -9.33 2.80
CA LEU A 169 17.88 -8.56 2.86
C LEU A 169 16.68 -9.40 3.28
N VAL A 170 16.66 -10.67 2.91
CA VAL A 170 15.57 -11.59 3.30
C VAL A 170 15.53 -11.71 4.80
N GLU A 171 16.67 -12.00 5.43
CA GLU A 171 16.76 -12.12 6.90
C GLU A 171 16.40 -10.83 7.61
N LYS A 172 16.92 -9.68 7.14
CA LYS A 172 16.59 -8.36 7.66
C LYS A 172 15.09 -8.09 7.60
N THR A 173 14.44 -8.46 6.50
CA THR A 173 13.00 -8.27 6.29
C THR A 173 12.19 -9.21 7.18
N LEU A 174 12.59 -10.50 7.27
CA LEU A 174 11.89 -11.51 8.08
C LEU A 174 11.86 -11.20 9.57
N ARG A 175 12.87 -10.49 10.10
CA ARG A 175 12.89 -10.05 11.51
C ARG A 175 11.68 -9.19 11.89
N HIS A 176 11.08 -8.49 10.93
CA HIS A 176 9.93 -7.61 11.12
C HIS A 176 8.58 -8.31 10.89
N VAL A 177 8.61 -9.55 10.40
CA VAL A 177 7.39 -10.29 10.09
C VAL A 177 6.80 -10.92 11.35
N ARG A 178 5.54 -10.59 11.65
CA ARG A 178 4.72 -11.22 12.68
C ARG A 178 3.52 -11.88 12.01
N PHE A 179 3.66 -13.14 11.68
CA PHE A 179 2.56 -13.90 11.10
C PHE A 179 1.60 -14.36 12.20
N SER A 180 0.31 -14.05 12.05
CA SER A 180 -0.70 -14.37 13.07
C SER A 180 -1.67 -15.47 12.65
N SER A 181 -2.17 -15.44 11.40
CA SER A 181 -3.29 -16.30 11.02
C SER A 181 -3.27 -16.71 9.55
N ARG A 182 -3.30 -18.02 9.31
CA ARG A 182 -3.51 -18.56 7.95
C ARG A 182 -4.87 -18.15 7.41
N LEU A 183 -5.91 -18.23 8.25
CA LEU A 183 -7.27 -17.84 7.86
C LEU A 183 -7.35 -16.36 7.50
N GLY A 184 -6.72 -15.48 8.30
CA GLY A 184 -6.63 -14.05 8.01
C GLY A 184 -5.96 -13.76 6.66
N TYR A 185 -4.90 -14.50 6.33
CA TYR A 185 -4.25 -14.42 5.02
C TYR A 185 -5.19 -14.79 3.87
N TYR A 186 -5.92 -15.90 4.01
CA TYR A 186 -6.89 -16.32 2.98
C TYR A 186 -8.08 -15.38 2.87
N MET A 187 -8.52 -14.77 3.97
CA MET A 187 -9.55 -13.72 3.94
C MET A 187 -9.10 -12.49 3.14
N GLN A 188 -7.81 -12.10 3.27
CA GLN A 188 -7.25 -11.02 2.45
C GLN A 188 -7.23 -11.39 0.96
N LEU A 189 -6.88 -12.63 0.60
CA LEU A 189 -6.94 -13.10 -0.79
C LEU A 189 -8.38 -13.11 -1.31
N ALA A 190 -9.31 -13.65 -0.51
CA ALA A 190 -10.73 -13.70 -0.86
C ALA A 190 -11.34 -12.31 -1.05
N ALA A 191 -10.85 -11.30 -0.32
CA ALA A 191 -11.31 -9.92 -0.47
C ALA A 191 -11.05 -9.34 -1.87
N LEU A 192 -10.04 -9.85 -2.59
CA LEU A 192 -9.70 -9.41 -3.95
C LEU A 192 -10.61 -10.04 -5.03
N VAL A 193 -11.28 -11.15 -4.71
CA VAL A 193 -12.10 -11.87 -5.70
C VAL A 193 -13.21 -10.97 -6.21
N GLY A 194 -13.21 -10.74 -7.52
CA GLY A 194 -14.18 -9.90 -8.21
C GLY A 194 -14.04 -8.40 -7.98
N TRP A 195 -13.05 -7.95 -7.19
CA TRP A 195 -12.83 -6.52 -7.01
C TRP A 195 -12.00 -5.92 -8.17
N THR A 196 -12.43 -4.77 -8.64
CA THR A 196 -11.66 -3.93 -9.58
C THR A 196 -12.02 -2.47 -9.40
N SER A 197 -11.03 -1.59 -9.59
CA SER A 197 -11.22 -0.15 -9.58
C SER A 197 -11.43 0.46 -10.97
N VAL A 198 -11.21 -0.32 -12.03
CA VAL A 198 -11.23 0.19 -13.42
C VAL A 198 -12.48 1.01 -13.75
N PRO A 199 -13.72 0.62 -13.37
CA PRO A 199 -14.91 1.38 -13.74
C PRO A 199 -14.96 2.81 -13.20
N TRP A 200 -14.18 3.10 -12.16
CA TRP A 200 -14.23 4.39 -11.47
C TRP A 200 -12.86 5.09 -11.29
N LEU A 201 -11.77 4.49 -11.76
CA LEU A 201 -10.44 5.12 -11.65
C LEU A 201 -10.37 6.49 -12.33
N ALA A 202 -11.10 6.68 -13.43
CA ALA A 202 -11.18 7.99 -14.11
C ALA A 202 -11.88 9.06 -13.27
N SER A 203 -12.65 8.69 -12.25
CA SER A 203 -13.30 9.61 -11.33
C SER A 203 -12.45 10.00 -10.10
N VAL A 204 -11.28 9.39 -9.93
CA VAL A 204 -10.33 9.75 -8.86
C VAL A 204 -9.80 11.15 -9.12
N ARG A 205 -10.18 12.09 -8.26
CA ARG A 205 -9.81 13.51 -8.38
C ARG A 205 -8.61 13.90 -7.54
N GLN A 206 -8.23 13.06 -6.61
CA GLN A 206 -7.08 13.28 -5.75
C GLN A 206 -5.80 13.30 -6.60
N PRO A 207 -4.89 14.26 -6.39
CA PRO A 207 -3.54 14.14 -6.92
C PRO A 207 -2.98 12.77 -6.55
N THR A 208 -2.53 12.02 -7.54
CA THR A 208 -2.12 10.62 -7.36
C THR A 208 -0.67 10.42 -7.79
N LEU A 209 0.13 9.82 -6.92
CA LEU A 209 1.45 9.29 -7.22
C LEU A 209 1.37 7.77 -7.33
N ILE A 210 1.78 7.23 -8.46
CA ILE A 210 1.91 5.79 -8.67
C ILE A 210 3.39 5.46 -8.64
N MET A 211 3.80 4.51 -7.80
CA MET A 211 5.19 4.05 -7.69
C MET A 211 5.27 2.56 -7.98
N THR A 212 6.26 2.14 -8.75
CA THR A 212 6.44 0.72 -9.11
C THR A 212 7.92 0.39 -9.28
N GLY A 213 8.31 -0.84 -8.97
CA GLY A 213 9.63 -1.36 -9.30
C GLY A 213 9.67 -1.89 -10.73
N ILE A 214 10.76 -1.60 -11.47
CA ILE A 214 10.93 -2.08 -12.86
C ILE A 214 10.99 -3.61 -12.93
N ASP A 215 11.55 -4.26 -11.91
CA ASP A 215 11.70 -5.71 -11.80
C ASP A 215 10.70 -6.31 -10.78
N ASP A 216 9.46 -5.81 -10.77
CA ASP A 216 8.38 -6.37 -9.94
C ASP A 216 7.74 -7.58 -10.63
N PRO A 217 7.96 -8.83 -10.14
CA PRO A 217 7.40 -10.03 -10.77
C PRO A 217 5.97 -10.34 -10.34
N MET A 218 5.46 -9.70 -9.28
CA MET A 218 4.08 -9.84 -8.80
C MET A 218 3.12 -8.90 -9.50
N VAL A 219 3.52 -7.63 -9.62
CA VAL A 219 2.70 -6.57 -10.21
C VAL A 219 3.50 -5.88 -11.32
N PRO A 220 3.43 -6.40 -12.56
CA PRO A 220 4.17 -5.84 -13.69
C PRO A 220 3.92 -4.34 -13.90
N VAL A 221 4.96 -3.61 -14.29
CA VAL A 221 4.95 -2.14 -14.52
C VAL A 221 3.81 -1.69 -15.44
N ILE A 222 3.36 -2.54 -16.36
CA ILE A 222 2.26 -2.23 -17.26
C ILE A 222 0.98 -1.84 -16.51
N ASN A 223 0.75 -2.42 -15.32
CA ASN A 223 -0.42 -2.08 -14.49
C ASN A 223 -0.32 -0.65 -13.94
N ALA A 224 0.88 -0.21 -13.55
CA ALA A 224 1.12 1.15 -13.12
C ALA A 224 0.93 2.15 -14.27
N ARG A 225 1.40 1.81 -15.48
CA ARG A 225 1.17 2.61 -16.70
C ARG A 225 -0.31 2.69 -17.05
N PHE A 226 -1.04 1.58 -16.92
CA PHE A 226 -2.48 1.53 -17.16
C PHE A 226 -3.25 2.40 -16.15
N MET A 227 -2.95 2.30 -14.85
CA MET A 227 -3.56 3.17 -13.84
C MET A 227 -3.23 4.64 -14.08
N ARG A 228 -1.99 4.97 -14.45
CA ARG A 228 -1.61 6.34 -14.81
C ARG A 228 -2.41 6.88 -16.00
N TRP A 229 -2.70 6.04 -16.97
CA TRP A 229 -3.53 6.42 -18.11
C TRP A 229 -4.98 6.69 -17.71
N LEU A 230 -5.53 5.88 -16.78
CA LEU A 230 -6.91 6.02 -16.31
C LEU A 230 -7.10 7.17 -15.34
N ILE A 231 -6.17 7.40 -14.40
CA ILE A 231 -6.30 8.44 -13.38
C ILE A 231 -5.81 9.78 -13.96
N PRO A 232 -6.69 10.81 -14.09
CA PRO A 232 -6.39 12.03 -14.87
C PRO A 232 -5.13 12.78 -14.43
N HIS A 233 -4.82 12.75 -13.15
CA HIS A 233 -3.77 13.56 -12.52
C HIS A 233 -2.69 12.71 -11.86
N ALA A 234 -2.53 11.47 -12.34
CA ALA A 234 -1.51 10.59 -11.82
C ALA A 234 -0.12 10.89 -12.40
N ARG A 235 0.88 10.84 -11.52
CA ARG A 235 2.29 10.75 -11.88
C ARG A 235 2.76 9.32 -11.70
N LEU A 236 3.76 8.92 -12.46
CA LEU A 236 4.34 7.59 -12.39
C LEU A 236 5.82 7.70 -12.12
N GLU A 237 6.26 7.06 -11.04
CA GLU A 237 7.67 6.88 -10.68
C GLU A 237 8.03 5.40 -10.79
N ILE A 238 9.04 5.10 -11.61
CA ILE A 238 9.54 3.74 -11.83
C ILE A 238 10.92 3.65 -11.19
N LEU A 239 11.05 2.78 -10.19
CA LEU A 239 12.29 2.59 -9.44
C LEU A 239 13.06 1.37 -9.96
N ASP A 240 14.39 1.45 -9.99
CA ASP A 240 15.26 0.30 -10.33
C ASP A 240 15.31 -0.67 -9.15
N CYS A 241 14.18 -1.32 -8.88
CA CYS A 241 13.97 -2.24 -7.79
C CYS A 241 12.84 -3.23 -8.11
N GLY A 242 12.56 -4.14 -7.16
CA GLY A 242 11.43 -5.07 -7.20
C GLY A 242 10.22 -4.58 -6.41
N HIS A 243 9.38 -5.52 -5.98
CA HIS A 243 8.09 -5.26 -5.32
C HIS A 243 8.21 -4.53 -3.97
N LEU A 244 9.25 -4.78 -3.18
CA LEU A 244 9.40 -4.27 -1.82
C LEU A 244 10.31 -3.03 -1.74
N PHE A 245 10.27 -2.15 -2.75
CA PHE A 245 11.11 -0.93 -2.79
C PHE A 245 10.88 0.01 -1.60
N LEU A 246 9.68 0.04 -0.99
CA LEU A 246 9.46 0.82 0.24
C LEU A 246 10.30 0.32 1.43
N ILE A 247 10.81 -0.91 1.37
CA ILE A 247 11.69 -1.49 2.39
C ILE A 247 13.15 -1.36 1.95
N THR A 248 13.45 -1.75 0.70
CA THR A 248 14.83 -1.86 0.21
C THR A 248 15.41 -0.52 -0.24
N LEU A 249 14.58 0.43 -0.63
CA LEU A 249 14.91 1.81 -1.00
C LEU A 249 14.11 2.79 -0.13
N ALA A 250 14.09 2.54 1.19
CA ALA A 250 13.23 3.25 2.13
C ALA A 250 13.43 4.78 2.08
N GLU A 251 14.67 5.25 2.16
CA GLU A 251 15.01 6.68 2.14
C GLU A 251 14.64 7.33 0.81
N GLN A 252 14.99 6.70 -0.32
CA GLN A 252 14.64 7.20 -1.64
C GLN A 252 13.13 7.27 -1.83
N SER A 253 12.43 6.23 -1.41
CA SER A 253 10.96 6.17 -1.50
C SER A 253 10.28 7.20 -0.62
N ALA A 254 10.79 7.40 0.61
CA ALA A 254 10.30 8.41 1.53
C ALA A 254 10.49 9.82 0.96
N HIS A 255 11.66 10.13 0.41
CA HIS A 255 11.94 11.42 -0.23
C HIS A 255 10.98 11.71 -1.39
N ILE A 256 10.74 10.74 -2.28
CA ILE A 256 9.79 10.88 -3.40
C ILE A 256 8.36 11.13 -2.88
N VAL A 257 7.93 10.37 -1.87
CA VAL A 257 6.59 10.52 -1.29
C VAL A 257 6.45 11.87 -0.60
N GLU A 258 7.41 12.30 0.23
CA GLU A 258 7.34 13.59 0.92
C GLU A 258 7.37 14.76 -0.05
N ALA A 259 8.20 14.72 -1.09
CA ALA A 259 8.21 15.73 -2.14
C ALA A 259 6.82 15.86 -2.77
N PHE A 260 6.17 14.73 -3.10
CA PHE A 260 4.81 14.74 -3.63
C PHE A 260 3.78 15.26 -2.61
N LEU A 261 3.86 14.88 -1.33
CA LEU A 261 2.92 15.30 -0.30
C LEU A 261 3.04 16.78 0.07
N THR A 262 4.17 17.41 -0.18
CA THR A 262 4.46 18.80 0.18
C THR A 262 4.26 19.81 -0.96
N GLU A 263 3.99 19.35 -2.18
CA GLU A 263 3.79 20.24 -3.33
C GLU A 263 2.69 21.30 -3.10
N PRO A 264 2.95 22.57 -3.45
CA PRO A 264 1.95 23.64 -3.34
C PRO A 264 0.71 23.39 -4.20
N GLN A 265 -0.47 23.84 -3.72
CA GLN A 265 -1.74 23.66 -4.46
C GLN A 265 -1.75 24.38 -5.82
N GLN A 266 -1.03 25.49 -5.95
CA GLN A 266 -0.99 26.31 -7.17
C GLN A 266 -0.31 25.61 -8.35
N GLN A 267 0.67 24.74 -8.11
CA GLN A 267 1.27 23.91 -9.18
C GLN A 267 0.29 22.84 -9.71
N ARG A 268 -0.76 22.56 -8.96
CA ARG A 268 -1.85 21.66 -9.36
C ARG A 268 -2.60 22.17 -10.59
N GLN A 269 -2.99 23.47 -10.63
CA GLN A 269 -3.77 24.04 -11.74
C GLN A 269 -3.01 24.04 -13.07
N ALA A 270 -1.70 24.33 -13.04
CA ALA A 270 -0.87 24.30 -14.24
C ALA A 270 -0.69 22.89 -14.84
N ALA A 271 -0.65 21.85 -14.02
CA ALA A 271 -0.62 20.46 -14.49
C ALA A 271 -1.97 19.99 -15.05
N PHE A 272 -3.09 20.59 -14.60
CA PHE A 272 -4.44 20.31 -15.06
C PHE A 272 -4.75 20.93 -16.45
N SER A 273 -4.08 22.01 -16.78
CA SER A 273 -4.34 22.80 -18.02
C SER A 273 -3.62 22.26 -19.26
N ARG A 274 -2.80 21.21 -19.15
CA ARG A 274 -2.12 20.62 -20.31
C ARG A 274 -3.06 19.73 -21.13
N PRO A 275 -3.28 20.01 -22.43
CA PRO A 275 -4.15 19.20 -23.28
C PRO A 275 -3.65 17.78 -23.45
N LEU A 276 -4.59 16.84 -23.63
CA LEU A 276 -4.39 15.38 -23.77
C LEU A 276 -3.41 14.97 -24.88
N SER A 277 -3.15 15.85 -25.86
CA SER A 277 -2.29 15.58 -27.03
C SER A 277 -0.80 15.37 -26.71
N ARG A 278 -0.30 15.70 -25.51
CA ARG A 278 1.09 15.46 -25.09
C ARG A 278 1.30 14.23 -24.20
N ARG A 279 0.31 13.37 -24.05
CA ARG A 279 0.38 12.19 -23.15
C ARG A 279 0.88 10.92 -23.84
N MET A 280 1.20 10.99 -25.15
CA MET A 280 1.61 9.83 -25.97
C MET A 280 3.10 9.85 -26.39
N GLN A 281 3.94 10.59 -25.69
CA GLN A 281 5.41 10.52 -25.90
C GLN A 281 6.09 9.98 -24.65
#